data_bbac912f594007b314434befde405f83
#
_entry.id   bbac912f594007b314434befde405f83
#
_cell.length_a   1.000
_cell.length_b   1.000
_cell.length_c   1.000
_cell.angle_alpha   90.00
_cell.angle_beta   90.00
_cell.angle_gamma   90.00
#
_symmetry.space_group_name_H-M   'P 1'
#
loop_
_entity.id
_entity.type
_entity.pdbx_description
1 polymer ?
#
loop_
_entity_poly.entity_id
_entity_poly.type
_entity_poly.pdbx_seq_one_letter_code
_entity_poly.pdbx_strand_id
1 'polypeptide(L)'
;YENPSLENPNKILFSVYATAVLMNLLKRQRDAIGLSTFTHKLDFHSPNRTTQRHYRVLYNELDKLLKVNAIDQKRETASSEALHQISEMLHKRSMVMVFTDMIADDKDLEQQFEAFKHLKYNKHEVVLFYLTEPKTEIDLEFENKPHKFIDVESGQDIKLSPNQLKELYK
;
A
#
# COMPACT_ATOMS: atom_id res chain seq x y z
N TYR A 1 -8.42 14.68 6.09
CA TYR A 1 -6.95 14.57 6.04
C TYR A 1 -6.38 15.95 5.72
N GLU A 2 -5.57 16.50 6.65
CA GLU A 2 -4.75 17.68 6.39
C GLU A 2 -3.75 17.34 5.27
N ASN A 3 -3.31 18.35 4.52
CA ASN A 3 -2.33 18.15 3.47
C ASN A 3 -1.09 17.42 4.02
N PRO A 4 -0.69 16.27 3.47
CA PRO A 4 0.45 15.52 3.97
C PRO A 4 1.73 16.34 3.80
N SER A 5 2.58 16.33 4.83
CA SER A 5 3.89 16.95 4.83
C SER A 5 4.96 15.93 5.22
N LEU A 6 6.24 16.29 5.07
CA LEU A 6 7.33 15.41 5.51
C LEU A 6 7.36 15.21 7.04
N GLU A 7 6.80 16.16 7.80
CA GLU A 7 6.69 16.07 9.25
C GLU A 7 5.46 15.25 9.70
N ASN A 8 4.42 15.22 8.86
CA ASN A 8 3.21 14.45 9.10
C ASN A 8 2.78 13.72 7.81
N PRO A 9 3.49 12.66 7.40
CA PRO A 9 3.23 11.96 6.15
C PRO A 9 1.98 11.09 6.26
N ASN A 10 1.16 11.07 5.21
CA ASN A 10 0.16 10.03 5.06
C ASN A 10 0.82 8.71 4.58
N LYS A 11 0.06 7.61 4.58
CA LYS A 11 0.56 6.28 4.18
C LYS A 11 1.18 6.27 2.78
N ILE A 12 0.57 6.97 1.81
CA ILE A 12 1.08 7.04 0.43
C ILE A 12 2.41 7.80 0.38
N LEU A 13 2.48 8.97 1.02
CA LEU A 13 3.70 9.77 1.07
C LEU A 13 4.84 8.97 1.71
N PHE A 14 4.57 8.32 2.83
CA PHE A 14 5.55 7.46 3.50
C PHE A 14 6.02 6.33 2.58
N SER A 15 5.08 5.60 1.94
CA SER A 15 5.40 4.48 1.04
C SER A 15 6.27 4.92 -0.13
N VAL A 16 5.94 6.05 -0.76
CA VAL A 16 6.70 6.59 -1.89
C VAL A 16 8.12 6.95 -1.49
N TYR A 17 8.29 7.66 -0.35
CA TYR A 17 9.63 8.02 0.12
C TYR A 17 10.43 6.80 0.57
N ALA A 18 9.83 5.87 1.31
CA ALA A 18 10.50 4.64 1.72
C ALA A 18 10.94 3.82 0.51
N THR A 19 10.07 3.66 -0.49
CA THR A 19 10.40 3.00 -1.75
C THR A 19 11.56 3.70 -2.47
N ALA A 20 11.53 5.04 -2.58
CA ALA A 20 12.58 5.80 -3.22
C ALA A 20 13.95 5.65 -2.52
N VAL A 21 13.96 5.60 -1.18
CA VAL A 21 15.17 5.36 -0.38
C VAL A 21 15.70 3.94 -0.61
N LEU A 22 14.84 2.93 -0.57
CA LEU A 22 15.21 1.54 -0.85
C LEU A 22 15.77 1.39 -2.27
N MET A 23 15.11 1.97 -3.26
CA MET A 23 15.61 1.99 -4.65
C MET A 23 17.00 2.62 -4.75
N ASN A 24 17.26 3.71 -4.02
CA ASN A 24 18.57 4.36 -4.02
C ASN A 24 19.66 3.47 -3.36
N LEU A 25 19.31 2.76 -2.28
CA LEU A 25 20.21 1.79 -1.63
C LEU A 25 20.57 0.65 -2.59
N LEU A 26 19.56 -0.01 -3.16
CA LEU A 26 19.73 -1.14 -4.08
C LEU A 26 20.49 -0.73 -5.34
N LYS A 27 20.23 0.49 -5.85
CA LYS A 27 21.02 1.05 -6.95
C LYS A 27 22.50 1.18 -6.64
N ARG A 28 22.87 1.57 -5.40
CA ARG A 28 24.28 1.61 -4.98
C ARG A 28 24.92 0.22 -4.94
N GLN A 29 24.14 -0.81 -4.61
CA GLN A 29 24.55 -2.21 -4.62
C GLN A 29 24.59 -2.80 -6.03
N ARG A 30 24.11 -2.04 -7.05
CA ARG A 30 23.98 -2.47 -8.45
C ARG A 30 22.94 -3.58 -8.64
N ASP A 31 21.97 -3.67 -7.74
CA ASP A 31 20.86 -4.61 -7.88
C ASP A 31 19.89 -4.15 -8.97
N ALA A 32 19.29 -5.12 -9.65
CA ALA A 32 18.25 -4.86 -10.62
C ALA A 32 16.92 -4.63 -9.90
N ILE A 33 16.25 -3.51 -10.20
CA ILE A 33 15.01 -3.10 -9.53
C ILE A 33 13.88 -3.00 -10.53
N GLY A 34 12.71 -3.49 -10.14
CA GLY A 34 11.42 -3.25 -10.76
C GLY A 34 10.47 -2.54 -9.79
N LEU A 35 9.39 -2.01 -10.31
CA LEU A 35 8.31 -1.39 -9.54
C LEU A 35 6.97 -1.87 -10.10
N SER A 36 6.06 -2.20 -9.20
CA SER A 36 4.66 -2.43 -9.53
C SER A 36 3.79 -1.56 -8.65
N THR A 37 2.79 -0.93 -9.24
CA THR A 37 1.74 -0.21 -8.52
C THR A 37 0.40 -0.81 -8.85
N PHE A 38 -0.46 -0.91 -7.87
CA PHE A 38 -1.80 -1.49 -8.03
C PHE A 38 -2.81 -0.78 -7.12
N THR A 39 -4.02 -0.75 -7.58
CA THR A 39 -5.22 -0.38 -6.83
C THR A 39 -6.14 -1.60 -6.76
N HIS A 40 -7.28 -1.59 -7.42
CA HIS A 40 -8.12 -2.75 -7.68
C HIS A 40 -7.59 -3.64 -8.84
N LYS A 41 -6.60 -3.18 -9.55
CA LYS A 41 -5.90 -3.90 -10.64
C LYS A 41 -4.44 -3.49 -10.67
N LEU A 42 -3.66 -4.19 -11.48
CA LEU A 42 -2.29 -3.79 -11.76
C LEU A 42 -2.28 -2.52 -12.64
N ASP A 43 -1.84 -1.40 -12.07
CA ASP A 43 -1.81 -0.10 -12.76
C ASP A 43 -0.50 0.09 -13.54
N PHE A 44 0.60 -0.35 -12.95
CA PHE A 44 1.93 -0.26 -13.55
C PHE A 44 2.78 -1.46 -13.15
N HIS A 45 3.55 -1.97 -14.09
CA HIS A 45 4.59 -2.98 -13.83
C HIS A 45 5.81 -2.70 -14.69
N SER A 46 6.98 -2.83 -14.08
CA SER A 46 8.26 -2.75 -14.78
C SER A 46 9.13 -3.97 -14.51
N PRO A 47 9.84 -4.48 -15.49
CA PRO A 47 10.83 -5.52 -15.27
C PRO A 47 12.02 -4.99 -14.45
N ASN A 48 12.77 -5.91 -13.82
CA ASN A 48 13.96 -5.58 -13.05
C ASN A 48 15.11 -5.16 -13.99
N ARG A 49 15.65 -3.95 -13.80
CA ARG A 49 16.79 -3.42 -14.59
C ARG A 49 17.69 -2.54 -13.73
N THR A 50 18.94 -2.32 -14.22
CA THR A 50 19.98 -1.53 -13.53
C THR A 50 20.31 -0.21 -14.24
N THR A 51 19.65 0.11 -15.37
CA THR A 51 20.00 1.28 -16.20
C THR A 51 19.49 2.59 -15.61
N GLN A 52 20.24 3.68 -15.78
CA GLN A 52 19.85 5.03 -15.31
C GLN A 52 18.51 5.49 -15.91
N ARG A 53 18.25 5.16 -17.18
CA ARG A 53 16.98 5.49 -17.83
C ARG A 53 15.81 4.79 -17.13
N HIS A 54 16.02 3.53 -16.73
CA HIS A 54 15.00 2.77 -16.03
C HIS A 54 14.67 3.38 -14.65
N TYR A 55 15.68 3.74 -13.86
CA TYR A 55 15.47 4.42 -12.57
C TYR A 55 14.67 5.70 -12.73
N ARG A 56 14.91 6.51 -13.77
CA ARG A 56 14.11 7.71 -14.03
C ARG A 56 12.63 7.38 -14.26
N VAL A 57 12.34 6.30 -14.98
CA VAL A 57 10.95 5.85 -15.18
C VAL A 57 10.32 5.48 -13.84
N LEU A 58 11.02 4.71 -13.00
CA LEU A 58 10.48 4.32 -11.69
C LEU A 58 10.22 5.52 -10.78
N TYR A 59 11.15 6.47 -10.71
CA TYR A 59 10.93 7.70 -9.91
C TYR A 59 9.76 8.54 -10.44
N ASN A 60 9.58 8.60 -11.76
CA ASN A 60 8.44 9.30 -12.34
C ASN A 60 7.10 8.61 -12.00
N GLU A 61 7.07 7.27 -11.94
CA GLU A 61 5.88 6.54 -11.50
C GLU A 61 5.58 6.81 -10.02
N LEU A 62 6.59 6.82 -9.15
CA LEU A 62 6.41 7.20 -7.75
C LEU A 62 5.89 8.63 -7.59
N ASP A 63 6.38 9.58 -8.40
CA ASP A 63 5.91 10.98 -8.38
C ASP A 63 4.45 11.10 -8.82
N LYS A 64 3.99 10.25 -9.74
CA LYS A 64 2.57 10.20 -10.13
C LYS A 64 1.67 9.81 -8.96
N LEU A 65 2.09 8.85 -8.11
CA LEU A 65 1.30 8.43 -6.95
C LEU A 65 1.06 9.57 -5.96
N LEU A 66 2.00 10.51 -5.85
CA LEU A 66 1.84 11.70 -4.99
C LEU A 66 0.83 12.71 -5.55
N LYS A 67 0.54 12.66 -6.85
CA LYS A 67 -0.35 13.60 -7.53
C LYS A 67 -1.78 13.09 -7.66
N VAL A 68 -2.01 11.81 -7.38
CA VAL A 68 -3.36 11.21 -7.44
C VAL A 68 -4.15 11.67 -6.22
N ASN A 69 -5.19 12.48 -6.46
CA ASN A 69 -6.14 12.84 -5.41
C ASN A 69 -6.95 11.60 -5.02
N ALA A 70 -6.92 11.26 -3.74
CA ALA A 70 -7.58 10.07 -3.16
C ALA A 70 -9.13 10.04 -3.30
N ILE A 71 -9.73 11.11 -3.85
CA ILE A 71 -11.18 11.35 -3.83
C ILE A 71 -11.93 10.54 -4.91
N ASP A 72 -11.27 10.07 -5.97
CA ASP A 72 -11.94 9.51 -7.16
C ASP A 72 -11.93 7.99 -7.28
N GLN A 73 -11.43 7.26 -6.30
CA GLN A 73 -11.33 5.80 -6.44
C GLN A 73 -12.33 5.09 -5.52
N LYS A 74 -13.43 4.59 -6.10
CA LYS A 74 -14.18 3.47 -5.53
C LYS A 74 -13.18 2.33 -5.30
N ARG A 75 -12.89 2.06 -4.04
CA ARG A 75 -12.01 0.96 -3.65
C ARG A 75 -12.80 -0.33 -3.76
N GLU A 76 -12.73 -0.98 -4.90
CA GLU A 76 -13.12 -2.38 -5.02
C GLU A 76 -11.88 -3.24 -4.75
N THR A 77 -12.05 -4.22 -3.90
CA THR A 77 -11.00 -5.04 -3.30
C THR A 77 -10.52 -6.13 -4.27
N ALA A 78 -9.62 -5.82 -5.16
CA ALA A 78 -8.98 -6.84 -6.02
C ALA A 78 -7.45 -6.78 -5.98
N SER A 79 -6.88 -6.35 -4.82
CA SER A 79 -5.42 -6.32 -4.63
C SER A 79 -4.80 -7.72 -4.72
N SER A 80 -5.53 -8.78 -4.37
CA SER A 80 -5.11 -10.17 -4.48
C SER A 80 -4.85 -10.59 -5.93
N GLU A 81 -5.74 -10.22 -6.88
CA GLU A 81 -5.54 -10.50 -8.30
C GLU A 81 -4.28 -9.81 -8.85
N ALA A 82 -4.06 -8.55 -8.49
CA ALA A 82 -2.87 -7.82 -8.90
C ALA A 82 -1.59 -8.50 -8.36
N LEU A 83 -1.59 -8.95 -7.11
CA LEU A 83 -0.47 -9.67 -6.50
C LEU A 83 -0.22 -11.02 -7.20
N HIS A 84 -1.26 -11.77 -7.57
CA HIS A 84 -1.12 -13.00 -8.35
C HIS A 84 -0.51 -12.71 -9.72
N GLN A 85 -0.99 -11.71 -10.45
CA GLN A 85 -0.43 -11.29 -11.73
C GLN A 85 1.05 -10.88 -11.60
N ILE A 86 1.39 -10.10 -10.57
CA ILE A 86 2.78 -9.71 -10.30
C ILE A 86 3.64 -10.97 -10.08
N SER A 87 3.16 -11.95 -9.29
CA SER A 87 3.89 -13.18 -9.01
C SER A 87 4.29 -13.95 -10.28
N GLU A 88 3.43 -13.94 -11.31
CA GLU A 88 3.72 -14.60 -12.60
C GLU A 88 4.71 -13.82 -13.48
N MET A 89 4.78 -12.49 -13.31
CA MET A 89 5.64 -11.64 -14.11
C MET A 89 7.04 -11.45 -13.52
N LEU A 90 7.22 -11.76 -12.25
CA LEU A 90 8.49 -11.59 -11.58
C LEU A 90 9.54 -12.60 -12.02
N HIS A 91 10.79 -12.16 -12.11
CA HIS A 91 11.91 -13.06 -12.29
C HIS A 91 12.08 -13.95 -11.06
N LYS A 92 12.28 -15.26 -11.26
CA LYS A 92 12.44 -16.24 -10.16
C LYS A 92 13.50 -15.79 -9.15
N ARG A 93 13.25 -16.06 -7.86
CA ARG A 93 14.14 -15.71 -6.74
C ARG A 93 14.35 -14.21 -6.56
N SER A 94 13.32 -13.42 -6.80
CA SER A 94 13.32 -11.98 -6.48
C SER A 94 12.99 -11.77 -5.01
N MET A 95 13.52 -10.69 -4.44
CA MET A 95 12.99 -10.10 -3.20
C MET A 95 11.84 -9.17 -3.58
N VAL A 96 10.69 -9.34 -2.95
CA VAL A 96 9.46 -8.56 -3.19
C VAL A 96 9.14 -7.78 -1.91
N MET A 97 9.20 -6.46 -2.00
CA MET A 97 8.84 -5.57 -0.90
C MET A 97 7.46 -4.99 -1.17
N VAL A 98 6.50 -5.28 -0.32
CA VAL A 98 5.10 -4.86 -0.47
C VAL A 98 4.75 -3.85 0.61
N PHE A 99 4.26 -2.68 0.19
CA PHE A 99 3.71 -1.66 1.09
C PHE A 99 2.19 -1.69 1.00
N THR A 100 1.53 -1.99 2.10
CA THR A 100 0.07 -2.10 2.17
C THR A 100 -0.43 -1.75 3.56
N ASP A 101 -1.64 -1.26 3.66
CA ASP A 101 -2.35 -1.08 4.93
C ASP A 101 -3.27 -2.27 5.25
N MET A 102 -3.37 -3.26 4.35
CA MET A 102 -4.18 -4.48 4.50
C MET A 102 -5.62 -4.19 4.98
N ILE A 103 -6.16 -3.00 4.63
CA ILE A 103 -7.54 -2.68 4.92
C ILE A 103 -8.40 -3.45 3.93
N ALA A 104 -9.07 -4.47 4.42
CA ALA A 104 -9.94 -5.33 3.64
C ALA A 104 -10.85 -6.13 4.58
N ASP A 105 -11.94 -6.67 4.09
CA ASP A 105 -12.75 -7.62 4.84
C ASP A 105 -12.01 -8.97 5.05
N ASP A 106 -12.55 -9.84 5.92
CA ASP A 106 -11.89 -11.12 6.26
C ASP A 106 -11.64 -11.99 5.03
N LYS A 107 -12.54 -11.99 4.05
CA LYS A 107 -12.42 -12.78 2.83
C LYS A 107 -11.31 -12.26 1.93
N ASP A 108 -11.21 -10.97 1.80
CA ASP A 108 -10.18 -10.34 0.97
C ASP A 108 -8.81 -10.45 1.61
N LEU A 109 -8.72 -10.39 2.94
CA LEU A 109 -7.49 -10.69 3.68
C LEU A 109 -7.01 -12.12 3.42
N GLU A 110 -7.90 -13.11 3.46
CA GLU A 110 -7.54 -14.49 3.12
C GLU A 110 -6.99 -14.59 1.69
N GLN A 111 -7.63 -13.94 0.72
CA GLN A 111 -7.16 -13.92 -0.66
C GLN A 111 -5.81 -13.24 -0.82
N GLN A 112 -5.56 -12.14 -0.09
CA GLN A 112 -4.26 -11.48 -0.07
C GLN A 112 -3.18 -12.40 0.50
N PHE A 113 -3.47 -13.12 1.59
CA PHE A 113 -2.54 -14.09 2.16
C PHE A 113 -2.24 -15.25 1.20
N GLU A 114 -3.23 -15.73 0.43
CA GLU A 114 -3.00 -16.74 -0.61
C GLU A 114 -2.09 -16.19 -1.73
N ALA A 115 -2.24 -14.91 -2.11
CA ALA A 115 -1.35 -14.29 -3.08
C ALA A 115 0.10 -14.18 -2.54
N PHE A 116 0.30 -13.87 -1.26
CA PHE A 116 1.63 -13.90 -0.64
C PHE A 116 2.21 -15.32 -0.57
N LYS A 117 1.39 -16.34 -0.28
CA LYS A 117 1.83 -17.74 -0.34
C LYS A 117 2.24 -18.12 -1.75
N HIS A 118 1.53 -17.65 -2.79
CA HIS A 118 1.88 -17.87 -4.19
C HIS A 118 3.25 -17.26 -4.54
N LEU A 119 3.51 -16.02 -4.12
CA LEU A 119 4.85 -15.41 -4.25
C LEU A 119 5.93 -16.28 -3.59
N LYS A 120 5.69 -16.75 -2.39
CA LYS A 120 6.64 -17.62 -1.66
C LYS A 120 6.81 -18.97 -2.35
N TYR A 121 5.75 -19.56 -2.88
CA TYR A 121 5.79 -20.82 -3.64
C TYR A 121 6.67 -20.68 -4.89
N ASN A 122 6.61 -19.52 -5.58
CA ASN A 122 7.46 -19.19 -6.72
C ASN A 122 8.91 -18.85 -6.31
N LYS A 123 9.28 -19.11 -5.04
CA LYS A 123 10.62 -18.91 -4.45
C LYS A 123 11.06 -17.46 -4.39
N HIS A 124 10.11 -16.53 -4.24
CA HIS A 124 10.39 -15.15 -3.90
C HIS A 124 10.55 -14.98 -2.38
N GLU A 125 11.42 -14.07 -1.98
CA GLU A 125 11.45 -13.55 -0.60
C GLU A 125 10.48 -12.39 -0.51
N VAL A 126 9.52 -12.45 0.43
CA VAL A 126 8.50 -11.41 0.58
C VAL A 126 8.75 -10.67 1.89
N VAL A 127 8.90 -9.36 1.79
CA VAL A 127 8.96 -8.43 2.92
C VAL A 127 7.71 -7.56 2.87
N LEU A 128 6.87 -7.67 3.89
CA LEU A 128 5.63 -6.91 4.01
C LEU A 128 5.85 -5.70 4.92
N PHE A 129 5.64 -4.51 4.39
CA PHE A 129 5.57 -3.27 5.15
C PHE A 129 4.10 -2.95 5.42
N TYR A 130 3.65 -3.30 6.62
CA TYR A 130 2.30 -3.00 7.07
C TYR A 130 2.23 -1.55 7.57
N LEU A 131 1.38 -0.76 6.95
CA LEU A 131 1.27 0.68 7.18
C LEU A 131 0.05 0.98 8.05
N THR A 132 0.29 1.58 9.20
CA THR A 132 -0.75 2.04 10.10
C THR A 132 -0.61 3.54 10.37
N GLU A 133 -1.72 4.20 10.63
CA GLU A 133 -1.76 5.57 11.13
C GLU A 133 -2.08 5.53 12.64
N PRO A 134 -1.06 5.74 13.53
CA PRO A 134 -1.24 5.52 14.96
C PRO A 134 -2.41 6.31 15.56
N LYS A 135 -2.54 7.58 15.23
CA LYS A 135 -3.55 8.46 15.83
C LYS A 135 -4.98 8.03 15.54
N THR A 136 -5.26 7.62 14.30
CA THR A 136 -6.63 7.34 13.85
C THR A 136 -6.97 5.86 13.90
N GLU A 137 -5.99 4.98 13.70
CA GLU A 137 -6.22 3.52 13.61
C GLU A 137 -5.86 2.77 14.89
N ILE A 138 -4.87 3.27 15.67
CA ILE A 138 -4.44 2.61 16.91
C ILE A 138 -5.02 3.33 18.14
N ASP A 139 -4.75 4.63 18.25
CA ASP A 139 -5.12 5.41 19.44
C ASP A 139 -6.56 5.94 19.39
N LEU A 140 -7.19 5.90 18.21
CA LEU A 140 -8.55 6.41 17.97
C LEU A 140 -8.71 7.84 18.50
N GLU A 141 -7.70 8.69 18.24
CA GLU A 141 -7.67 10.08 18.64
C GLU A 141 -8.49 10.94 17.67
N PHE A 142 -9.81 10.97 17.89
CA PHE A 142 -10.70 11.87 17.18
C PHE A 142 -11.07 13.05 18.06
N GLU A 143 -11.34 14.22 17.46
CA GLU A 143 -11.92 15.35 18.18
C GLU A 143 -13.18 14.90 18.94
N ASN A 144 -13.40 15.40 20.16
CA ASN A 144 -14.53 15.01 21.01
C ASN A 144 -15.89 15.56 20.49
N LYS A 145 -16.23 15.17 19.26
CA LYS A 145 -17.47 15.46 18.53
C LYS A 145 -18.03 14.17 17.96
N PRO A 146 -19.36 14.06 17.75
CA PRO A 146 -19.90 12.94 17.00
C PRO A 146 -19.33 12.91 15.58
N HIS A 147 -18.65 11.81 15.23
CA HIS A 147 -18.11 11.59 13.89
C HIS A 147 -19.03 10.65 13.12
N LYS A 148 -19.18 10.93 11.85
CA LYS A 148 -19.82 10.03 10.89
C LYS A 148 -18.71 9.15 10.28
N PHE A 149 -18.65 7.92 10.72
CA PHE A 149 -17.75 6.92 10.12
C PHE A 149 -18.48 6.31 8.92
N ILE A 150 -17.88 6.38 7.77
CA ILE A 150 -18.42 5.81 6.54
C ILE A 150 -17.48 4.66 6.19
N ASP A 151 -18.03 3.46 6.15
CA ASP A 151 -17.33 2.33 5.58
C ASP A 151 -17.13 2.60 4.07
N VAL A 152 -15.89 2.67 3.67
CA VAL A 152 -15.52 3.06 2.30
C VAL A 152 -15.89 1.98 1.28
N GLU A 153 -16.03 0.71 1.73
CA GLU A 153 -16.36 -0.43 0.87
C GLU A 153 -17.86 -0.63 0.74
N SER A 154 -18.57 -0.72 1.85
CA SER A 154 -20.03 -0.94 1.84
C SER A 154 -20.86 0.34 1.68
N GLY A 155 -20.26 1.51 1.92
CA GLY A 155 -20.95 2.79 1.95
C GLY A 155 -21.88 2.96 3.16
N GLN A 156 -21.87 2.03 4.10
CA GLN A 156 -22.66 2.14 5.34
C GLN A 156 -22.06 3.23 6.23
N ASP A 157 -22.92 3.96 6.90
CA ASP A 157 -22.49 5.01 7.81
C ASP A 157 -22.98 4.74 9.26
N ILE A 158 -22.06 4.96 10.18
CA ILE A 158 -22.32 4.89 11.62
C ILE A 158 -21.90 6.21 12.25
N LYS A 159 -22.80 6.80 13.05
CA LYS A 159 -22.49 7.99 13.85
C LYS A 159 -22.12 7.54 15.26
N LEU A 160 -20.88 7.70 15.63
CA LEU A 160 -20.38 7.36 16.96
C LEU A 160 -19.61 8.53 17.58
N SER A 161 -19.68 8.63 18.90
CA SER A 161 -18.73 9.48 19.64
C SER A 161 -17.41 8.73 19.84
N PRO A 162 -16.27 9.42 19.98
CA PRO A 162 -14.97 8.77 20.21
C PRO A 162 -14.95 7.81 21.41
N ASN A 163 -15.71 8.11 22.45
CA ASN A 163 -15.81 7.24 23.63
C ASN A 163 -16.53 5.92 23.33
N GLN A 164 -17.59 5.96 22.55
CA GLN A 164 -18.31 4.75 22.11
C GLN A 164 -17.45 3.89 21.18
N LEU A 165 -16.64 4.52 20.33
CA LEU A 165 -15.71 3.81 19.48
C LEU A 165 -14.66 3.07 20.32
N LYS A 166 -14.05 3.74 21.32
CA LYS A 166 -13.05 3.13 22.22
C LYS A 166 -13.60 1.98 23.06
N GLU A 167 -14.90 1.96 23.35
CA GLU A 167 -15.56 0.85 24.05
C GLU A 167 -15.79 -0.37 23.16
N LEU A 168 -16.02 -0.17 21.86
CA LEU A 168 -16.23 -1.24 20.89
C LEU A 168 -14.92 -1.99 20.53
N TYR A 169 -13.77 -1.32 20.66
CA TYR A 169 -12.45 -1.86 20.30
C TYR A 169 -11.59 -2.27 21.51
N LYS A 170 -12.20 -2.37 22.71
CA LYS A 170 -11.60 -2.99 23.90
C LYS A 170 -11.95 -4.47 23.99
#